data_aa1d10691ce79aaf95a476302771c954
#
_entry.id   aa1d10691ce79aaf95a476302771c954
#
_cell.length_a   1.000
_cell.length_b   1.000
_cell.length_c   1.000
_cell.angle_alpha   90.00
_cell.angle_beta   90.00
_cell.angle_gamma   90.00
#
_symmetry.space_group_name_H-M   'P 1'
#
loop_
_entity.id
_entity.type
_entity.pdbx_description
1 polymer ?
#
loop_
_entity_poly.entity_id
_entity_poly.type
_entity_poly.pdbx_seq_one_letter_code
_entity_poly.pdbx_strand_id
1 'polypeptide(L)'
;MAFELDRSQILNVLRGFNPWWAGLPMNVPAFRRLAFDQCVRLLEDPKFKRAILLSGPRRVGKTTVLKQVAELLLAGRVEPVSVVYISLDHPLLKLASLTDLLRIYREDIFAEGKPAVLLLDEVQYAEDWELHVKTLVDHHPEYRILATGSAAV
;
A
#
# COMPACT_ATOMS: atom_id res chain seq x y z
N MET A 1 24.15 -12.57 8.60
CA MET A 1 23.89 -12.03 9.20
C MET A 1 22.74 -12.05 9.80
N ALA A 2 22.66 -11.65 10.61
CA ALA A 2 21.79 -11.89 11.67
C ALA A 2 20.36 -11.46 11.46
N PHE A 3 20.00 -10.92 10.33
CA PHE A 3 18.65 -10.50 10.12
C PHE A 3 18.14 -10.92 8.77
N GLU A 4 18.21 -12.21 8.52
CA GLU A 4 17.28 -12.71 7.54
C GLU A 4 15.93 -12.75 8.25
N LEU A 5 15.10 -11.76 7.93
CA LEU A 5 13.72 -11.85 8.28
C LEU A 5 13.19 -13.12 7.68
N ASP A 6 12.57 -13.93 8.50
CA ASP A 6 11.90 -15.11 8.02
C ASP A 6 10.83 -14.69 7.03
N ARG A 7 11.02 -15.09 5.77
CA ARG A 7 10.11 -14.78 4.66
C ARG A 7 8.68 -15.18 4.99
N SER A 8 8.49 -16.32 5.66
CA SER A 8 7.15 -16.79 6.00
C SER A 8 6.47 -15.88 7.02
N GLN A 9 7.23 -15.30 7.94
CA GLN A 9 6.67 -14.32 8.89
C GLN A 9 6.23 -13.05 8.19
N ILE A 10 7.02 -12.55 7.25
CA ILE A 10 6.65 -11.38 6.44
C ILE A 10 5.38 -11.66 5.64
N LEU A 11 5.30 -12.82 4.99
CA LEU A 11 4.11 -13.22 4.24
C LEU A 11 2.87 -13.27 5.11
N ASN A 12 2.99 -13.81 6.33
CA ASN A 12 1.87 -13.85 7.25
C ASN A 12 1.39 -12.45 7.63
N VAL A 13 2.31 -11.53 7.86
CA VAL A 13 1.96 -10.13 8.16
C VAL A 13 1.27 -9.49 6.96
N LEU A 14 1.80 -9.67 5.76
CA LEU A 14 1.20 -9.11 4.54
C LEU A 14 -0.21 -9.68 4.30
N ARG A 15 -0.39 -10.98 4.48
CA ARG A 15 -1.72 -11.61 4.34
C ARG A 15 -2.70 -11.09 5.38
N GLY A 16 -2.22 -10.87 6.60
CA GLY A 16 -3.05 -10.28 7.67
C GLY A 16 -3.53 -8.87 7.36
N PHE A 17 -2.71 -8.07 6.69
CA PHE A 17 -3.12 -6.74 6.24
C PHE A 17 -4.11 -6.79 5.08
N ASN A 18 -4.14 -7.87 4.32
CA ASN A 18 -4.88 -7.98 3.07
C ASN A 18 -5.84 -9.17 3.08
N PRO A 19 -6.87 -9.16 3.95
CA PRO A 19 -7.79 -10.29 4.08
C PRO A 19 -8.54 -10.59 2.77
N TRP A 20 -8.71 -9.60 1.91
CA TRP A 20 -9.36 -9.81 0.60
C TRP A 20 -8.56 -10.70 -0.33
N TRP A 21 -7.26 -10.89 -0.11
CA TRP A 21 -6.48 -11.84 -0.89
C TRP A 21 -7.01 -13.28 -0.71
N ALA A 22 -7.60 -13.56 0.46
CA ALA A 22 -8.23 -14.85 0.76
C ALA A 22 -9.76 -14.83 0.54
N GLY A 23 -10.28 -13.77 -0.08
CA GLY A 23 -11.72 -13.65 -0.32
C GLY A 23 -12.53 -13.21 0.89
N LEU A 24 -11.89 -12.77 1.97
CA LEU A 24 -12.58 -12.31 3.17
C LEU A 24 -13.09 -10.88 2.99
N PRO A 25 -14.24 -10.54 3.60
CA PRO A 25 -14.82 -9.20 3.46
C PRO A 25 -14.03 -8.16 4.24
N MET A 26 -14.13 -6.91 3.80
CA MET A 26 -13.64 -5.76 4.52
C MET A 26 -14.78 -5.13 5.33
N ASN A 27 -14.42 -4.53 6.46
CA ASN A 27 -15.34 -3.73 7.24
C ASN A 27 -14.74 -2.33 7.38
N VAL A 28 -15.22 -1.39 6.57
CA VAL A 28 -14.73 -0.01 6.59
C VAL A 28 -15.87 0.96 6.83
N PRO A 29 -15.62 2.12 7.48
CA PRO A 29 -16.65 3.14 7.68
C PRO A 29 -17.21 3.63 6.35
N ALA A 30 -18.50 3.92 6.34
CA ALA A 30 -19.19 4.38 5.13
C ALA A 30 -18.94 5.85 4.82
N PHE A 31 -18.67 6.67 5.82
CA PHE A 31 -18.46 8.10 5.63
C PHE A 31 -17.12 8.36 4.91
N ARG A 32 -17.22 9.03 3.77
CA ARG A 32 -16.05 9.33 2.93
C ARG A 32 -15.71 10.80 2.97
N ARG A 33 -14.45 11.11 3.32
CA ARG A 33 -13.95 12.48 3.34
C ARG A 33 -13.60 12.95 1.94
N LEU A 34 -13.43 14.26 1.77
CA LEU A 34 -13.01 14.85 0.50
C LEU A 34 -11.72 14.23 -0.02
N ALA A 35 -10.78 13.92 0.88
CA ALA A 35 -9.52 13.29 0.50
C ALA A 35 -9.71 11.96 -0.22
N PHE A 36 -10.75 11.18 0.14
CA PHE A 36 -11.09 9.95 -0.57
C PHE A 36 -11.36 10.23 -2.05
N ASP A 37 -12.24 11.18 -2.34
CA ASP A 37 -12.61 11.49 -3.72
C ASP A 37 -11.40 11.99 -4.52
N GLN A 38 -10.56 12.80 -3.89
CA GLN A 38 -9.35 13.30 -4.54
C GLN A 38 -8.37 12.17 -4.87
N CYS A 39 -8.17 11.24 -3.95
CA CYS A 39 -7.30 10.10 -4.17
C CYS A 39 -7.81 9.19 -5.29
N VAL A 40 -9.10 8.88 -5.29
CA VAL A 40 -9.72 8.04 -6.32
C VAL A 40 -9.57 8.69 -7.68
N ARG A 41 -9.83 9.97 -7.76
CA ARG A 41 -9.74 10.70 -9.04
C ARG A 41 -8.33 10.63 -9.62
N LEU A 42 -7.31 10.80 -8.80
CA LEU A 42 -5.92 10.71 -9.24
C LEU A 42 -5.52 9.27 -9.60
N LEU A 43 -5.96 8.29 -8.82
CA LEU A 43 -5.65 6.89 -9.10
C LEU A 43 -6.28 6.42 -10.43
N GLU A 44 -7.44 6.93 -10.77
CA GLU A 44 -8.14 6.57 -12.00
C GLU A 44 -7.67 7.34 -13.22
N ASP A 45 -6.91 8.41 -13.05
CA ASP A 45 -6.43 9.22 -14.16
C ASP A 45 -5.23 8.53 -14.83
N PRO A 46 -5.38 8.08 -16.09
CA PRO A 46 -4.28 7.40 -16.78
C PRO A 46 -3.09 8.31 -17.07
N LYS A 47 -3.28 9.61 -17.00
CA LYS A 47 -2.20 10.60 -17.23
C LYS A 47 -1.40 10.88 -15.98
N PHE A 48 -1.93 10.51 -14.82
CA PHE A 48 -1.24 10.75 -13.55
C PHE A 48 -0.25 9.61 -13.30
N LYS A 49 1.05 9.90 -13.38
CA LYS A 49 2.13 8.92 -13.29
C LYS A 49 2.97 9.05 -12.02
N ARG A 50 2.44 9.73 -11.01
CA ARG A 50 3.17 9.97 -9.76
C ARG A 50 2.51 9.20 -8.61
N ALA A 51 3.25 9.09 -7.51
CA ALA A 51 2.66 8.61 -6.27
C ALA A 51 1.84 9.73 -5.63
N ILE A 52 0.76 9.33 -4.96
CA ILE A 52 -0.06 10.24 -4.19
C ILE A 52 0.38 10.13 -2.73
N LEU A 53 0.69 11.25 -2.09
CA LEU A 53 1.00 11.27 -0.68
C LEU A 53 -0.10 12.02 0.08
N LEU A 54 -0.78 11.31 0.95
CA LEU A 54 -1.77 11.89 1.86
C LEU A 54 -1.09 12.13 3.20
N SER A 55 -0.72 13.38 3.47
CA SER A 55 0.00 13.72 4.69
C SER A 55 -0.88 14.51 5.65
N GLY A 56 -0.53 14.51 6.92
CA GLY A 56 -1.25 15.22 7.94
C GLY A 56 -0.99 14.61 9.31
N PRO A 57 -1.58 15.21 10.37
CA PRO A 57 -1.40 14.69 11.72
C PRO A 57 -2.02 13.30 11.88
N ARG A 58 -1.62 12.60 12.93
CA ARG A 58 -2.19 11.30 13.27
C ARG A 58 -3.68 11.44 13.57
N ARG A 59 -4.42 10.33 13.35
CA ARG A 59 -5.84 10.20 13.72
C ARG A 59 -6.79 11.13 12.97
N VAL A 60 -6.42 11.60 11.78
CA VAL A 60 -7.32 12.37 10.92
C VAL A 60 -8.01 11.52 9.87
N GLY A 61 -7.89 10.18 9.96
CA GLY A 61 -8.59 9.27 9.06
C GLY A 61 -7.83 8.87 7.81
N LYS A 62 -6.51 9.08 7.76
CA LYS A 62 -5.72 8.69 6.59
C LYS A 62 -5.78 7.19 6.31
N THR A 63 -5.62 6.38 7.34
CA THR A 63 -5.73 4.91 7.22
C THR A 63 -7.11 4.51 6.69
N THR A 64 -8.16 5.15 7.18
CA THR A 64 -9.52 4.89 6.72
C THR A 64 -9.67 5.19 5.23
N VAL A 65 -9.08 6.29 4.76
CA VAL A 65 -9.11 6.62 3.32
C VAL A 65 -8.47 5.50 2.50
N LEU A 66 -7.30 4.99 2.92
CA LEU A 66 -6.65 3.89 2.20
C LEU A 66 -7.54 2.67 2.12
N LYS A 67 -8.18 2.29 3.22
CA LYS A 67 -9.05 1.12 3.26
C LYS A 67 -10.32 1.31 2.44
N GLN A 68 -10.86 2.52 2.42
CA GLN A 68 -12.01 2.84 1.58
C GLN A 68 -11.66 2.79 0.09
N VAL A 69 -10.46 3.23 -0.26
CA VAL A 69 -9.97 3.11 -1.64
C VAL A 69 -9.84 1.63 -2.01
N ALA A 70 -9.28 0.80 -1.12
CA ALA A 70 -9.20 -0.64 -1.35
C ALA A 70 -10.59 -1.24 -1.58
N GLU A 71 -11.56 -0.90 -0.74
CA GLU A 71 -12.94 -1.40 -0.89
C GLU A 71 -13.53 -1.02 -2.24
N LEU A 72 -13.34 0.23 -2.66
CA LEU A 72 -13.85 0.69 -3.95
C LEU A 72 -13.21 -0.08 -5.11
N LEU A 73 -11.89 -0.27 -5.07
CA LEU A 73 -11.18 -1.00 -6.12
C LEU A 73 -11.66 -2.46 -6.18
N LEU A 74 -11.86 -3.09 -5.03
CA LEU A 74 -12.30 -4.47 -4.95
C LEU A 74 -13.74 -4.67 -5.41
N ALA A 75 -14.56 -3.62 -5.34
CA ALA A 75 -15.93 -3.65 -5.88
C ALA A 75 -15.93 -3.63 -7.42
N GLY A 76 -14.82 -3.25 -8.05
CA GLY A 76 -14.63 -3.29 -9.48
C GLY A 76 -14.17 -4.66 -9.97
N ARG A 77 -13.63 -4.69 -11.20
CA ARG A 77 -13.19 -5.95 -11.82
C ARG A 77 -11.67 -6.15 -11.69
N VAL A 78 -11.13 -5.89 -10.51
CA VAL A 78 -9.71 -6.11 -10.27
C VAL A 78 -9.52 -7.44 -9.54
N GLU A 79 -8.39 -8.08 -9.78
CA GLU A 79 -8.04 -9.26 -9.01
C GLU A 79 -7.75 -8.83 -7.57
N PRO A 80 -8.30 -9.52 -6.57
CA PRO A 80 -8.08 -9.13 -5.18
C PRO A 80 -6.62 -9.01 -4.79
N VAL A 81 -5.76 -9.87 -5.34
CA VAL A 81 -4.33 -9.84 -5.04
C VAL A 81 -3.59 -8.66 -5.67
N SER A 82 -4.25 -7.90 -6.56
CA SER A 82 -3.65 -6.70 -7.16
C SER A 82 -3.75 -5.47 -6.26
N VAL A 83 -4.53 -5.54 -5.18
CA VAL A 83 -4.68 -4.45 -4.21
C VAL A 83 -3.88 -4.81 -2.97
N VAL A 84 -2.87 -4.00 -2.65
CA VAL A 84 -1.91 -4.28 -1.58
C VAL A 84 -1.94 -3.16 -0.55
N TYR A 85 -2.32 -3.48 0.67
CA TYR A 85 -2.21 -2.56 1.80
C TYR A 85 -1.08 -3.01 2.71
N ILE A 86 -0.17 -2.09 3.04
CA ILE A 86 0.93 -2.35 3.95
C ILE A 86 1.02 -1.21 4.95
N SER A 87 0.98 -1.52 6.24
CA SER A 87 1.26 -0.54 7.28
C SER A 87 2.72 -0.67 7.68
N LEU A 88 3.50 0.37 7.37
CA LEU A 88 4.96 0.31 7.54
C LEU A 88 5.42 0.59 8.97
N ASP A 89 4.48 0.86 9.88
CA ASP A 89 4.78 0.98 11.31
C ASP A 89 4.83 -0.37 12.02
N HIS A 90 4.50 -1.47 11.35
CA HIS A 90 4.55 -2.80 11.97
C HIS A 90 5.99 -3.16 12.34
N PRO A 91 6.24 -3.59 13.59
CA PRO A 91 7.60 -3.84 14.06
C PRO A 91 8.42 -4.78 13.18
N LEU A 92 7.79 -5.84 12.67
CA LEU A 92 8.47 -6.80 11.80
C LEU A 92 8.87 -6.18 10.46
N LEU A 93 8.01 -5.33 9.89
CA LEU A 93 8.25 -4.74 8.58
C LEU A 93 9.28 -3.61 8.62
N LYS A 94 9.52 -3.01 9.78
CA LYS A 94 10.57 -1.98 9.93
C LYS A 94 11.97 -2.51 9.63
N LEU A 95 12.16 -3.82 9.70
CA LEU A 95 13.45 -4.45 9.44
C LEU A 95 13.65 -4.80 7.97
N ALA A 96 12.63 -4.66 7.15
CA ALA A 96 12.70 -4.95 5.72
C ALA A 96 12.58 -3.66 4.92
N SER A 97 13.26 -3.58 3.79
CA SER A 97 13.08 -2.47 2.87
C SER A 97 11.77 -2.63 2.11
N LEU A 98 11.23 -1.53 1.61
CA LEU A 98 10.04 -1.58 0.75
C LEU A 98 10.30 -2.48 -0.48
N THR A 99 11.50 -2.41 -1.02
CA THR A 99 11.91 -3.27 -2.15
C THR A 99 11.79 -4.76 -1.79
N ASP A 100 12.25 -5.14 -0.60
CA ASP A 100 12.15 -6.54 -0.16
C ASP A 100 10.70 -6.98 0.01
N LEU A 101 9.86 -6.13 0.57
CA LEU A 101 8.44 -6.45 0.75
C LEU A 101 7.75 -6.66 -0.60
N LEU A 102 8.04 -5.82 -1.58
CA LEU A 102 7.45 -5.94 -2.90
C LEU A 102 7.99 -7.14 -3.66
N ARG A 103 9.26 -7.49 -3.48
CA ARG A 103 9.82 -8.69 -4.06
C ARG A 103 9.09 -9.93 -3.55
N ILE A 104 8.87 -10.03 -2.24
CA ILE A 104 8.14 -11.14 -1.63
C ILE A 104 6.72 -11.19 -2.18
N TYR A 105 6.04 -10.06 -2.26
CA TYR A 105 4.70 -9.97 -2.83
C TYR A 105 4.68 -10.50 -4.26
N ARG A 106 5.61 -10.08 -5.10
CA ARG A 106 5.65 -10.50 -6.51
C ARG A 106 5.98 -11.98 -6.68
N GLU A 107 6.86 -12.50 -5.85
CA GLU A 107 7.28 -13.89 -5.95
C GLU A 107 6.20 -14.86 -5.43
N ASP A 108 5.47 -14.48 -4.38
CA ASP A 108 4.58 -15.41 -3.70
C ASP A 108 3.09 -15.13 -3.84
N ILE A 109 2.70 -13.92 -4.22
CA ILE A 109 1.29 -13.52 -4.24
C ILE A 109 0.81 -13.19 -5.65
N PHE A 110 1.47 -12.28 -6.36
CA PHE A 110 0.97 -11.77 -7.64
C PHE A 110 2.13 -11.46 -8.58
N ALA A 111 2.16 -12.12 -9.71
CA ALA A 111 3.31 -12.16 -10.61
C ALA A 111 3.84 -10.79 -11.01
N GLU A 112 5.15 -10.74 -11.22
CA GLU A 112 5.88 -9.55 -11.68
C GLU A 112 5.27 -8.99 -12.96
N GLY A 113 5.24 -7.67 -13.06
CA GLY A 113 4.76 -6.97 -14.26
C GLY A 113 3.26 -6.76 -14.33
N LYS A 114 2.45 -7.44 -13.52
CA LYS A 114 1.01 -7.25 -13.51
C LYS A 114 0.64 -5.97 -12.77
N PRO A 115 -0.36 -5.21 -13.26
CA PRO A 115 -0.77 -3.97 -12.60
C PRO A 115 -1.23 -4.20 -11.16
N ALA A 116 -0.74 -3.38 -10.26
CA ALA A 116 -1.09 -3.44 -8.83
C ALA A 116 -1.22 -2.05 -8.25
N VAL A 117 -2.07 -1.92 -7.24
CA VAL A 117 -2.23 -0.68 -6.47
C VAL A 117 -1.60 -0.89 -5.10
N LEU A 118 -0.65 -0.03 -4.76
CA LEU A 118 0.02 -0.07 -3.47
C LEU A 118 -0.56 1.00 -2.57
N LEU A 119 -1.10 0.58 -1.44
CA LEU A 119 -1.64 1.45 -0.41
C LEU A 119 -0.68 1.35 0.79
N LEU A 120 0.24 2.32 0.87
CA LEU A 120 1.33 2.30 1.84
C LEU A 120 1.02 3.24 2.99
N ASP A 121 0.76 2.67 4.16
CA ASP A 121 0.39 3.45 5.34
C ASP A 121 1.61 3.71 6.20
N GLU A 122 1.69 4.92 6.76
CA GLU A 122 2.75 5.32 7.70
C GLU A 122 4.15 5.16 7.10
N VAL A 123 4.36 5.71 5.90
CA VAL A 123 5.62 5.54 5.14
C VAL A 123 6.84 6.10 5.86
N GLN A 124 6.68 7.06 6.77
CA GLN A 124 7.81 7.65 7.49
C GLN A 124 8.59 6.63 8.33
N TYR A 125 7.99 5.47 8.61
CA TYR A 125 8.68 4.40 9.34
C TYR A 125 9.57 3.54 8.44
N ALA A 126 9.46 3.67 7.12
CA ALA A 126 10.33 2.93 6.21
C ALA A 126 11.55 3.79 5.86
N GLU A 127 12.74 3.24 6.08
CA GLU A 127 13.98 3.94 5.76
C GLU A 127 14.05 4.17 4.26
N ASP A 128 14.43 5.41 3.88
CA ASP A 128 14.57 5.82 2.47
C ASP A 128 13.31 5.61 1.63
N TRP A 129 12.12 5.70 2.25
CA TRP A 129 10.87 5.45 1.53
C TRP A 129 10.70 6.34 0.30
N GLU A 130 11.14 7.59 0.38
CA GLU A 130 11.02 8.54 -0.73
C GLU A 130 11.80 8.06 -1.96
N LEU A 131 13.01 7.57 -1.73
CA LEU A 131 13.86 7.03 -2.79
C LEU A 131 13.23 5.77 -3.39
N HIS A 132 12.72 4.86 -2.55
CA HIS A 132 12.07 3.64 -3.03
C HIS A 132 10.83 3.94 -3.84
N VAL A 133 9.98 4.86 -3.38
CA VAL A 133 8.76 5.25 -4.10
C VAL A 133 9.13 5.91 -5.43
N LYS A 134 10.11 6.80 -5.42
CA LYS A 134 10.58 7.43 -6.66
C LYS A 134 11.06 6.39 -7.68
N THR A 135 11.82 5.41 -7.22
CA THR A 135 12.31 4.33 -8.08
C THR A 135 11.14 3.54 -8.69
N LEU A 136 10.11 3.26 -7.89
CA LEU A 136 8.92 2.58 -8.40
C LEU A 136 8.20 3.42 -9.46
N VAL A 137 8.02 4.71 -9.21
CA VAL A 137 7.37 5.61 -10.17
C VAL A 137 8.15 5.68 -11.48
N ASP A 138 9.48 5.76 -11.39
CA ASP A 138 10.32 5.93 -12.57
C ASP A 138 10.49 4.65 -13.39
N HIS A 139 10.51 3.49 -12.74
CA HIS A 139 10.90 2.23 -13.39
C HIS A 139 9.84 1.13 -13.35
N HIS A 140 8.75 1.30 -12.61
CA HIS A 140 7.71 0.29 -12.47
C HIS A 140 6.32 0.91 -12.67
N PRO A 141 5.98 1.26 -13.93
CA PRO A 141 4.71 1.93 -14.23
C PRO A 141 3.48 1.07 -13.98
N GLU A 142 3.66 -0.23 -13.76
CA GLU A 142 2.58 -1.13 -13.40
C GLU A 142 2.01 -0.85 -12.02
N TYR A 143 2.73 -0.11 -11.17
CA TYR A 143 2.24 0.25 -9.84
C TYR A 143 1.54 1.60 -9.84
N ARG A 144 0.37 1.65 -9.19
CA ARG A 144 -0.28 2.88 -8.76
C ARG A 144 -0.05 2.98 -7.25
N ILE A 145 0.40 4.12 -6.76
CA ILE A 145 0.87 4.25 -5.38
C ILE A 145 0.10 5.35 -4.66
N LEU A 146 -0.53 4.98 -3.55
CA LEU A 146 -1.12 5.91 -2.60
C LEU A 146 -0.49 5.65 -1.24
N ALA A 147 0.18 6.66 -0.71
CA ALA A 147 0.89 6.55 0.55
C ALA A 147 0.36 7.54 1.57
N THR A 148 0.48 7.21 2.84
CA THR A 148 0.23 8.16 3.93
C THR A 148 1.47 8.35 4.76
N GLY A 149 1.59 9.55 5.35
CA GLY A 149 2.63 9.84 6.31
C GLY A 149 2.14 10.84 7.33
N SER A 150 2.55 10.66 8.57
CA SER A 150 2.27 11.64 9.62
C SER A 150 3.38 12.67 9.62
N ALA A 151 3.00 13.94 9.67
CA ALA A 151 3.97 15.01 9.78
C ALA A 151 4.68 14.89 11.14
N ALA A 152 6.00 14.92 11.10
CA ALA A 152 6.77 15.07 12.33
C ALA A 152 6.49 16.45 12.92
N VAL A 153 6.11 16.48 14.16
CA VAL A 153 5.88 17.72 14.89
C VAL A 153 7.12 18.07 15.65
#